data_462761160934a1d302864a81d6f2514f
#
_entry.id   462761160934a1d302864a81d6f2514f
#
_cell.length_a   1.000
_cell.length_b   1.000
_cell.length_c   1.000
_cell.angle_alpha   90.00
_cell.angle_beta   90.00
_cell.angle_gamma   90.00
#
_symmetry.space_group_name_H-M   'P 1'
#
loop_
_entity.id
_entity.type
_entity.pdbx_description
1 polymer ?
#
loop_
_entity_poly.entity_id
_entity_poly.type
_entity_poly.pdbx_seq_one_letter_code
_entity_poly.pdbx_strand_id
1 'polypeptide(L)'
;GLLGYEYLLEQGVDESIAQFARNHTGVGLTQQMVIAQNLPLPPVDYMPVNLEQEIVMVADKYNSKSIPPKFLTAQAYAKRAERYGEANKRRWLDLVGQYGVPDVPALAARFRMRMI
;
A
#
# COMPACT_ATOMS: atom_id res chain seq x y z
N GLY A 1 5.74 2.69 -6.60
CA GLY A 1 4.87 3.60 -7.30
C GLY A 1 5.18 3.69 -8.79
N LEU A 2 4.96 4.85 -9.38
CA LEU A 2 5.11 5.05 -10.83
C LEU A 2 6.53 4.76 -11.33
N LEU A 3 7.56 5.17 -10.59
CA LEU A 3 8.95 4.90 -10.99
C LEU A 3 9.26 3.40 -11.03
N GLY A 4 8.76 2.65 -10.06
CA GLY A 4 8.91 1.19 -10.06
C GLY A 4 8.18 0.53 -11.22
N TYR A 5 7.00 1.02 -11.56
CA TYR A 5 6.25 0.58 -12.72
C TYR A 5 7.03 0.81 -14.02
N GLU A 6 7.53 2.02 -14.24
CA GLU A 6 8.32 2.36 -15.43
C GLU A 6 9.59 1.52 -15.53
N TYR A 7 10.28 1.34 -14.40
CA TYR A 7 11.48 0.50 -14.34
C TYR A 7 11.18 -0.95 -14.75
N LEU A 8 10.10 -1.53 -14.23
CA LEU A 8 9.72 -2.90 -14.57
C LEU A 8 9.39 -3.05 -16.06
N LEU A 9 8.71 -2.08 -16.65
CA LEU A 9 8.44 -2.09 -18.08
C LEU A 9 9.74 -2.04 -18.90
N GLU A 10 10.71 -1.21 -18.51
CA GLU A 10 12.02 -1.14 -19.15
C GLU A 10 12.77 -2.47 -19.09
N GLN A 11 12.58 -3.25 -18.01
CA GLN A 11 13.20 -4.57 -17.85
C GLN A 11 12.43 -5.68 -18.58
N GLY A 12 11.39 -5.35 -19.33
CA GLY A 12 10.62 -6.32 -20.09
C GLY A 12 9.56 -7.08 -19.28
N VAL A 13 9.23 -6.61 -18.08
CA VAL A 13 8.18 -7.19 -17.25
C VAL A 13 6.82 -6.87 -17.88
N ASP A 14 5.92 -7.86 -17.91
CA ASP A 14 4.58 -7.69 -18.46
C ASP A 14 3.82 -6.56 -17.73
N GLU A 15 3.03 -5.82 -18.50
CA GLU A 15 2.21 -4.71 -18.00
C GLU A 15 1.34 -5.14 -16.82
N SER A 16 0.73 -6.32 -16.88
CA SER A 16 -0.15 -6.82 -15.81
C SER A 16 0.58 -6.99 -14.49
N ILE A 17 1.87 -7.31 -14.52
CA ILE A 17 2.71 -7.45 -13.33
C ILE A 17 3.22 -6.09 -12.87
N ALA A 18 3.68 -5.27 -13.81
CA ALA A 18 4.20 -3.92 -13.51
C ALA A 18 3.16 -3.03 -12.83
N GLN A 19 1.87 -3.20 -13.11
CA GLN A 19 0.78 -2.47 -12.50
C GLN A 19 0.68 -2.67 -10.98
N PHE A 20 1.15 -3.78 -10.43
CA PHE A 20 1.21 -3.98 -8.98
C PHE A 20 2.08 -2.90 -8.32
N ALA A 21 3.21 -2.57 -8.91
CA ALA A 21 4.07 -1.50 -8.42
C ALA A 21 3.40 -0.13 -8.56
N ARG A 22 2.73 0.12 -9.68
CA ARG A 22 2.06 1.39 -9.96
C ARG A 22 0.93 1.71 -8.97
N ASN A 23 0.14 0.70 -8.60
CA ASN A 23 -1.17 0.90 -7.97
C ASN A 23 -1.21 0.53 -6.48
N HIS A 24 -0.07 0.28 -5.82
CA HIS A 24 -0.06 -0.14 -4.41
C HIS A 24 0.29 0.97 -3.42
N THR A 25 0.59 2.17 -3.86
CA THR A 25 0.99 3.28 -2.98
C THR A 25 -0.15 3.67 -2.04
N GLY A 26 0.14 3.69 -0.75
CA GLY A 26 -0.89 3.92 0.27
C GLY A 26 -2.00 2.88 0.17
N VAL A 27 -3.23 3.33 0.18
CA VAL A 27 -4.43 2.52 -0.10
C VAL A 27 -5.02 2.86 -1.48
N GLY A 28 -4.15 3.24 -2.40
CA GLY A 28 -4.48 3.74 -3.72
C GLY A 28 -4.54 5.26 -3.74
N LEU A 29 -4.11 5.85 -4.85
CA LEU A 29 -4.16 7.30 -5.06
C LEU A 29 -5.15 7.60 -6.18
N THR A 30 -6.12 8.44 -5.91
CA THR A 30 -7.01 8.97 -6.94
C THR A 30 -6.39 10.20 -7.61
N GLN A 31 -6.84 10.52 -8.80
CA GLN A 31 -6.48 11.76 -9.49
C GLN A 31 -6.69 12.98 -8.57
N GLN A 32 -7.83 13.03 -7.89
CA GLN A 32 -8.16 14.11 -6.98
C GLN A 32 -7.16 14.24 -5.83
N MET A 33 -6.70 13.12 -5.26
CA MET A 33 -5.69 13.11 -4.21
C MET A 33 -4.34 13.62 -4.72
N VAL A 34 -3.96 13.23 -5.93
CA VAL A 34 -2.71 13.69 -6.56
C VAL A 34 -2.73 15.21 -6.69
N ILE A 35 -3.84 15.77 -7.15
CA ILE A 35 -4.00 17.22 -7.31
C ILE A 35 -4.05 17.93 -5.95
N ALA A 36 -4.91 17.46 -5.03
CA ALA A 36 -5.12 18.08 -3.73
C ALA A 36 -3.86 18.10 -2.86
N GLN A 37 -3.04 17.05 -2.93
CA GLN A 37 -1.80 16.93 -2.16
C GLN A 37 -0.57 17.42 -2.91
N ASN A 38 -0.76 17.95 -4.12
CA ASN A 38 0.32 18.44 -4.99
C ASN A 38 1.47 17.43 -5.12
N LEU A 39 1.11 16.17 -5.38
CA LEU A 39 2.10 15.11 -5.53
C LEU A 39 2.85 15.25 -6.87
N PRO A 40 4.14 14.89 -6.92
CA PRO A 40 4.96 14.98 -8.13
C PRO A 40 4.67 13.83 -9.10
N LEU A 41 3.41 13.66 -9.47
CA LEU A 41 2.92 12.57 -10.31
C LEU A 41 1.95 13.13 -11.36
N PRO A 42 1.87 12.51 -12.54
CA PRO A 42 0.77 12.82 -13.46
C PRO A 42 -0.60 12.68 -12.78
N PRO A 43 -1.54 13.62 -13.00
CA PRO A 43 -2.82 13.65 -12.29
C PRO A 43 -3.81 12.64 -12.88
N VAL A 44 -3.59 11.38 -12.60
CA VAL A 44 -4.44 10.25 -12.99
C VAL A 44 -4.62 9.33 -11.78
N ASP A 45 -5.50 8.35 -11.89
CA ASP A 45 -5.72 7.37 -10.84
C ASP A 45 -4.60 6.35 -10.79
N TYR A 46 -4.15 6.04 -9.57
CA TYR A 46 -3.19 4.97 -9.24
C TYR A 46 -3.88 4.04 -8.24
N MET A 47 -4.91 3.35 -8.70
CA MET A 47 -5.76 2.48 -7.89
C MET A 47 -5.64 1.03 -8.37
N PRO A 48 -5.76 0.03 -7.48
CA PRO A 48 -5.86 -1.35 -7.90
C PRO A 48 -6.98 -1.53 -8.92
N VAL A 49 -6.67 -2.23 -10.02
CA VAL A 49 -7.63 -2.46 -11.12
C VAL A 49 -8.25 -3.85 -11.08
N ASN A 50 -7.79 -4.70 -10.16
CA ASN A 50 -8.32 -6.04 -9.94
C ASN A 50 -8.12 -6.47 -8.49
N LEU A 51 -8.71 -7.61 -8.13
CA LEU A 51 -8.67 -8.14 -6.77
C LEU A 51 -7.24 -8.46 -6.32
N GLU A 52 -6.44 -9.04 -7.19
CA GLU A 52 -5.07 -9.44 -6.89
C GLU A 52 -4.21 -8.22 -6.53
N GLN A 53 -4.33 -7.15 -7.27
CA GLN A 53 -3.62 -5.91 -6.96
C GLN A 53 -4.07 -5.32 -5.62
N GLU A 54 -5.36 -5.36 -5.33
CA GLU A 54 -5.90 -4.85 -4.06
C GLU A 54 -5.40 -5.68 -2.87
N ILE A 55 -5.40 -7.00 -2.98
CA ILE A 55 -4.89 -7.89 -1.92
C ILE A 55 -3.40 -7.63 -1.64
N VAL A 56 -2.59 -7.50 -2.68
CA VAL A 56 -1.15 -7.22 -2.53
C VAL A 56 -0.95 -5.84 -1.90
N MET A 57 -1.71 -4.85 -2.33
CA MET A 57 -1.68 -3.51 -1.73
C MET A 57 -1.97 -3.55 -0.23
N VAL A 58 -3.01 -4.28 0.18
CA VAL A 58 -3.38 -4.42 1.59
C VAL A 58 -2.27 -5.14 2.37
N ALA A 59 -1.77 -6.26 1.85
CA ALA A 59 -0.71 -7.03 2.50
C ALA A 59 0.56 -6.20 2.72
N ASP A 60 0.93 -5.37 1.75
CA ASP A 60 2.11 -4.50 1.84
C ASP A 60 2.05 -3.54 3.04
N LYS A 61 0.87 -3.16 3.50
CA LYS A 61 0.72 -2.19 4.59
C LYS A 61 1.08 -2.76 5.97
N TYR A 62 1.15 -4.07 6.09
CA TYR A 62 1.55 -4.71 7.34
C TYR A 62 3.07 -4.84 7.50
N ASN A 63 3.83 -4.35 6.55
CA ASN A 63 5.30 -4.38 6.61
C ASN A 63 5.88 -2.97 6.41
N SER A 64 6.79 -2.57 7.31
CA SER A 64 7.56 -1.34 7.18
C SER A 64 8.97 -1.65 6.72
N LYS A 65 9.42 -0.99 5.67
CA LYS A 65 10.78 -1.09 5.13
C LYS A 65 11.78 -0.23 5.90
N SER A 66 11.47 0.13 7.16
CA SER A 66 12.42 0.84 8.04
C SER A 66 13.67 -0.04 8.30
N ILE A 67 14.72 0.58 8.83
CA ILE A 67 15.96 -0.12 9.21
C ILE A 67 16.08 -0.06 10.73
N PRO A 68 15.94 -1.21 11.44
CA PRO A 68 15.55 -2.52 10.93
C PRO A 68 14.08 -2.57 10.47
N PRO A 69 13.73 -3.49 9.58
CA PRO A 69 12.35 -3.64 9.14
C PRO A 69 11.47 -4.16 10.27
N LYS A 70 10.17 -3.83 10.22
CA LYS A 70 9.21 -4.24 11.25
C LYS A 70 7.83 -4.47 10.66
N PHE A 71 7.05 -5.33 11.33
CA PHE A 71 5.64 -5.48 11.02
C PHE A 71 4.81 -4.38 11.67
N LEU A 72 3.71 -4.03 11.00
CA LEU A 72 2.72 -3.08 11.49
C LEU A 72 1.43 -3.80 11.82
N THR A 73 0.80 -3.41 12.93
CA THR A 73 -0.61 -3.77 13.16
C THR A 73 -1.53 -2.95 12.26
N ALA A 74 -2.77 -3.40 12.11
CA ALA A 74 -3.79 -2.63 11.37
C ALA A 74 -3.98 -1.25 11.98
N GLN A 75 -3.94 -1.15 13.33
CA GLN A 75 -4.06 0.11 14.06
C GLN A 75 -2.89 1.04 13.81
N ALA A 76 -1.68 0.50 13.79
CA ALA A 76 -0.48 1.29 13.51
C ALA A 76 -0.53 1.89 12.10
N TYR A 77 -0.96 1.10 11.11
CA TYR A 77 -1.12 1.63 9.76
C TYR A 77 -2.27 2.64 9.66
N ALA A 78 -3.36 2.44 10.38
CA ALA A 78 -4.47 3.40 10.42
C ALA A 78 -3.99 4.80 10.82
N LYS A 79 -3.10 4.89 11.81
CA LYS A 79 -2.50 6.17 12.22
C LYS A 79 -1.66 6.79 11.11
N ARG A 80 -0.94 5.99 10.35
CA ARG A 80 -0.18 6.49 9.19
C ARG A 80 -1.10 6.99 8.08
N ALA A 81 -2.15 6.22 7.79
CA ALA A 81 -3.14 6.58 6.77
C ALA A 81 -3.83 7.91 7.10
N GLU A 82 -4.11 8.15 8.37
CA GLU A 82 -4.77 9.37 8.85
C GLU A 82 -3.97 10.64 8.55
N ARG A 83 -2.64 10.55 8.46
CA ARG A 83 -1.78 11.69 8.11
C ARG A 83 -2.08 12.25 6.73
N TYR A 84 -2.66 11.43 5.86
CA TYR A 84 -3.02 11.80 4.49
C TYR A 84 -4.52 12.06 4.34
N GLY A 85 -5.24 12.19 5.46
CA GLY A 85 -6.65 12.55 5.50
C GLY A 85 -7.55 11.46 6.09
N GLU A 86 -8.69 11.91 6.62
CA GLU A 86 -9.68 11.02 7.24
C GLU A 86 -10.26 10.02 6.23
N ALA A 87 -10.49 10.44 5.00
CA ALA A 87 -11.00 9.56 3.95
C ALA A 87 -10.03 8.40 3.66
N ASN A 88 -8.72 8.66 3.73
CA ASN A 88 -7.69 7.65 3.52
C ASN A 88 -7.69 6.61 4.65
N LYS A 89 -7.79 7.09 5.89
CA LYS A 89 -7.94 6.20 7.07
C LYS A 89 -9.19 5.35 6.96
N ARG A 90 -10.33 5.94 6.59
CA ARG A 90 -11.61 5.24 6.45
C ARG A 90 -11.51 4.15 5.39
N ARG A 91 -10.89 4.44 4.26
CA ARG A 91 -10.68 3.44 3.23
C ARG A 91 -9.84 2.26 3.74
N TRP A 92 -8.78 2.53 4.51
CA TRP A 92 -8.00 1.46 5.14
C TRP A 92 -8.85 0.60 6.07
N LEU A 93 -9.66 1.22 6.93
CA LEU A 93 -10.52 0.48 7.85
C LEU A 93 -11.56 -0.38 7.11
N ASP A 94 -12.09 0.12 6.00
CA ASP A 94 -13.01 -0.65 5.14
C ASP A 94 -12.31 -1.87 4.55
N LEU A 95 -11.07 -1.72 4.08
CA LEU A 95 -10.26 -2.83 3.56
C LEU A 95 -9.96 -3.87 4.65
N VAL A 96 -9.64 -3.42 5.85
CA VAL A 96 -9.45 -4.31 7.02
C VAL A 96 -10.73 -5.09 7.32
N GLY A 97 -11.87 -4.44 7.28
CA GLY A 97 -13.16 -5.09 7.47
C GLY A 97 -13.45 -6.14 6.38
N GLN A 98 -13.07 -5.87 5.16
CA GLN A 98 -13.29 -6.76 4.02
C GLN A 98 -12.39 -8.00 4.05
N TYR A 99 -11.10 -7.82 4.34
CA TYR A 99 -10.09 -8.89 4.25
C TYR A 99 -9.71 -9.52 5.58
N GLY A 100 -10.14 -8.94 6.70
CA GLY A 100 -9.70 -9.35 8.03
C GLY A 100 -8.28 -8.89 8.34
N VAL A 101 -7.74 -9.37 9.45
CA VAL A 101 -6.40 -8.99 9.95
C VAL A 101 -5.52 -10.25 9.99
N PRO A 102 -4.30 -10.20 9.42
CA PRO A 102 -3.36 -11.30 9.55
C PRO A 102 -2.88 -11.42 11.01
N ASP A 103 -2.40 -12.59 11.38
CA ASP A 103 -1.76 -12.80 12.68
C ASP A 103 -0.36 -12.16 12.68
N VAL A 104 -0.33 -10.84 12.84
CA VAL A 104 0.91 -10.05 12.82
C VAL A 104 1.88 -10.50 13.92
N PRO A 105 1.45 -10.77 15.18
CA PRO A 105 2.37 -11.29 16.19
C PRO A 105 3.04 -12.59 15.78
N ALA A 106 2.32 -13.53 15.20
CA ALA A 106 2.91 -14.80 14.73
C ALA A 106 3.90 -14.57 13.59
N LEU A 107 3.58 -13.68 12.64
CA LEU A 107 4.48 -13.30 11.55
C LEU A 107 5.77 -12.66 12.09
N ALA A 108 5.64 -11.72 13.01
CA ALA A 108 6.78 -11.06 13.62
C ALA A 108 7.71 -12.06 14.33
N ALA A 109 7.12 -12.99 15.08
CA ALA A 109 7.89 -14.05 15.75
C ALA A 109 8.59 -14.98 14.74
N ARG A 110 7.86 -15.39 13.68
CA ARG A 110 8.41 -16.28 12.65
C ARG A 110 9.61 -15.68 11.93
N PHE A 111 9.54 -14.39 11.61
CA PHE A 111 10.59 -13.69 10.87
C PHE A 111 11.56 -12.93 11.79
N ARG A 112 11.43 -13.06 13.11
CA ARG A 112 12.26 -12.37 14.11
C ARG A 112 12.31 -10.86 13.89
N MET A 113 11.16 -10.27 13.61
CA MET A 113 11.01 -8.84 13.36
C MET A 113 10.21 -8.19 14.49
N ARG A 114 10.45 -6.91 14.70
CA ARG A 114 9.63 -6.11 15.61
C ARG A 114 8.24 -5.91 15.03
N MET A 115 7.32 -5.57 15.93
CA MET A 115 5.94 -5.22 15.61
C MET A 115 5.58 -3.92 16.31
N ILE A 116 4.85 -3.06 15.64
CA ILE A 116 4.29 -1.83 16.21
C ILE A 116 2.79 -1.73 16.00
#